data_40a241a17cb46a28df39a78f6f0ac88d
#
_entry.id   40a241a17cb46a28df39a78f6f0ac88d
#
_cell.length_a   1.000
_cell.length_b   1.000
_cell.length_c   1.000
_cell.angle_alpha   90.00
_cell.angle_beta   90.00
_cell.angle_gamma   90.00
#
_symmetry.space_group_name_H-M   'P 1'
#
loop_
_entity.id
_entity.type
_entity.pdbx_description
1 polymer ?
#
loop_
_entity_poly.entity_id
_entity_poly.type
_entity_poly.pdbx_seq_one_letter_code
_entity_poly.pdbx_strand_id
1 'polypeptide(L)'
;MVLAAFGYGSFKRFFKCCAAFLASNLAFAGLMLAGRAFLFPDSIVYKNSVVYFDINILTLTVAAVVCYAVLSVISRAVRNRTPPQSVCSIRLTKDGRSVEGRALFDTGNSLCDSFSGRPVVIAERRFIEALLPPEMRGDKLDITALHGFRLIPYTTVGGAGALPAFPADSVEIFCGEGRRVENIYIAVTEKRIVHGGYSALIGAPLFE
;
A
#
# COMPACT_ATOMS: atom_id res chain seq x y z
N MET A 1 15.82 8.94 -14.60
CA MET A 1 15.24 9.63 -13.43
C MET A 1 14.15 8.81 -12.74
N VAL A 2 13.05 8.40 -13.39
CA VAL A 2 11.94 7.66 -12.74
C VAL A 2 12.41 6.32 -12.12
N LEU A 3 13.25 5.54 -12.80
CA LEU A 3 13.84 4.30 -12.27
C LEU A 3 14.71 4.52 -11.03
N ALA A 4 15.45 5.62 -10.97
CA ALA A 4 16.30 5.94 -9.82
C ALA A 4 15.49 6.40 -8.61
N ALA A 5 14.34 7.05 -8.84
CA ALA A 5 13.50 7.58 -7.77
C ALA A 5 12.51 6.55 -7.19
N PHE A 6 11.98 5.62 -8.01
CA PHE A 6 10.86 4.74 -7.64
C PHE A 6 11.20 3.24 -7.70
N GLY A 7 12.39 2.86 -8.16
CA GLY A 7 12.80 1.47 -8.34
C GLY A 7 12.00 0.74 -9.42
N TYR A 8 12.37 -0.53 -9.67
CA TYR A 8 11.66 -1.40 -10.61
C TYR A 8 10.94 -2.50 -9.82
N GLY A 9 9.63 -2.38 -9.62
CA GLY A 9 8.86 -3.39 -8.89
C GLY A 9 7.93 -4.22 -9.79
N SER A 10 7.26 -3.56 -10.76
CA SER A 10 6.35 -4.19 -11.73
C SER A 10 6.20 -3.26 -12.92
N PHE A 11 6.06 -3.83 -14.12
CA PHE A 11 5.89 -3.05 -15.36
C PHE A 11 4.67 -2.11 -15.29
N LYS A 12 3.55 -2.58 -14.75
CA LYS A 12 2.34 -1.76 -14.56
C LYS A 12 2.58 -0.60 -13.60
N ARG A 13 3.30 -0.84 -12.50
CA ARG A 13 3.63 0.20 -11.52
C ARG A 13 4.60 1.22 -12.11
N PHE A 14 5.62 0.75 -12.83
CA PHE A 14 6.57 1.61 -13.51
C PHE A 14 5.86 2.53 -14.52
N PHE A 15 4.97 1.99 -15.35
CA PHE A 15 4.22 2.77 -16.33
C PHE A 15 3.31 3.82 -15.67
N LYS A 16 2.62 3.47 -14.57
CA LYS A 16 1.83 4.43 -13.79
C LYS A 16 2.70 5.57 -13.23
N CYS A 17 3.89 5.27 -12.71
CA CYS A 17 4.82 6.29 -12.20
C CYS A 17 5.33 7.19 -13.34
N CYS A 18 5.66 6.64 -14.51
CA CYS A 18 6.06 7.41 -15.68
C CYS A 18 4.93 8.32 -16.15
N ALA A 19 3.70 7.82 -16.25
CA ALA A 19 2.53 8.60 -16.64
C ALA A 19 2.25 9.72 -15.64
N ALA A 20 2.30 9.45 -14.35
CA ALA A 20 2.14 10.45 -13.30
C ALA A 20 3.24 11.53 -13.36
N PHE A 21 4.48 11.12 -13.58
CA PHE A 21 5.62 12.04 -13.75
C PHE A 21 5.43 12.93 -14.98
N LEU A 22 5.04 12.35 -16.11
CA LEU A 22 4.77 13.12 -17.35
C LEU A 22 3.59 14.08 -17.14
N ALA A 23 2.49 13.60 -16.57
CA ALA A 23 1.32 14.42 -16.29
C ALA A 23 1.63 15.61 -15.37
N SER A 24 2.44 15.41 -14.33
CA SER A 24 2.85 16.49 -13.43
C SER A 24 3.73 17.52 -14.13
N ASN A 25 4.64 17.10 -15.01
CA ASN A 25 5.45 18.03 -15.81
C ASN A 25 4.60 18.84 -16.80
N LEU A 26 3.65 18.19 -17.49
CA LEU A 26 2.74 18.87 -18.41
C LEU A 26 1.83 19.86 -17.67
N ALA A 27 1.30 19.46 -16.50
CA ALA A 27 0.49 20.34 -15.66
C ALA A 27 1.27 21.56 -15.18
N PHE A 28 2.52 21.36 -14.77
CA PHE A 28 3.39 22.45 -14.34
C PHE A 28 3.71 23.42 -15.51
N ALA A 29 4.10 22.86 -16.66
CA ALA A 29 4.36 23.65 -17.87
C ALA A 29 3.12 24.42 -18.34
N GLY A 30 1.95 23.77 -18.34
CA GLY A 30 0.68 24.39 -18.68
C GLY A 30 0.30 25.53 -17.72
N LEU A 31 0.49 25.33 -16.42
CA LEU A 31 0.24 26.36 -15.40
C LEU A 31 1.16 27.55 -15.56
N MET A 32 2.44 27.32 -15.82
CA MET A 32 3.41 28.39 -16.08
C MET A 32 3.05 29.18 -17.35
N LEU A 33 2.67 28.49 -18.43
CA LEU A 33 2.28 29.12 -19.67
C LEU A 33 1.00 29.93 -19.51
N ALA A 34 -0.03 29.36 -18.87
CA ALA A 34 -1.28 30.03 -18.60
C ALA A 34 -1.07 31.26 -17.69
N GLY A 35 -0.33 31.10 -16.60
CA GLY A 35 -0.02 32.21 -15.70
C GLY A 35 0.66 33.39 -16.42
N ARG A 36 1.61 33.10 -17.29
CA ARG A 36 2.29 34.12 -18.10
C ARG A 36 1.34 34.77 -19.11
N ALA A 37 0.54 33.97 -19.81
CA ALA A 37 -0.40 34.49 -20.80
C ALA A 37 -1.46 35.43 -20.17
N PHE A 38 -1.92 35.12 -18.96
CA PHE A 38 -2.90 35.95 -18.27
C PHE A 38 -2.30 37.17 -17.55
N LEU A 39 -1.14 37.00 -16.90
CA LEU A 39 -0.54 38.05 -16.07
C LEU A 39 0.38 38.98 -16.85
N PHE A 40 1.05 38.50 -17.89
CA PHE A 40 2.06 39.23 -18.67
C PHE A 40 2.00 38.82 -20.17
N PRO A 41 0.94 39.19 -20.91
CA PRO A 41 0.72 38.72 -22.28
C PRO A 41 1.84 39.15 -23.25
N ASP A 42 2.46 40.30 -23.02
CA ASP A 42 3.52 40.86 -23.88
C ASP A 42 4.91 40.22 -23.65
N SER A 43 5.03 39.30 -22.69
CA SER A 43 6.32 38.69 -22.33
C SER A 43 6.62 37.37 -23.06
N ILE A 44 5.74 36.92 -23.94
CA ILE A 44 5.90 35.70 -24.72
C ILE A 44 6.45 36.06 -26.10
N VAL A 45 7.69 35.68 -26.36
CA VAL A 45 8.33 35.90 -27.67
C VAL A 45 8.36 34.59 -28.45
N TYR A 46 7.70 34.58 -29.60
CA TYR A 46 7.77 33.48 -30.55
C TYR A 46 8.84 33.76 -31.60
N LYS A 47 9.87 32.92 -31.67
CA LYS A 47 10.90 33.01 -32.69
C LYS A 47 11.28 31.60 -33.15
N ASN A 48 11.22 31.35 -34.46
CA ASN A 48 11.57 30.10 -35.12
C ASN A 48 10.84 28.85 -34.51
N SER A 49 9.53 28.95 -34.28
CA SER A 49 8.71 27.90 -33.66
C SER A 49 9.14 27.52 -32.24
N VAL A 50 9.98 28.33 -31.60
CA VAL A 50 10.40 28.18 -30.21
C VAL A 50 9.79 29.31 -29.39
N VAL A 51 9.27 28.94 -28.22
CA VAL A 51 8.72 29.90 -27.25
C VAL A 51 9.83 30.26 -26.28
N TYR A 52 10.17 31.53 -26.22
CA TYR A 52 11.15 32.07 -25.27
C TYR A 52 10.40 32.73 -24.12
N PHE A 53 10.79 32.34 -22.90
CA PHE A 53 10.29 32.95 -21.66
C PHE A 53 11.42 33.65 -20.95
N ASP A 54 11.23 34.88 -20.64
CA ASP A 54 12.08 35.56 -19.64
C ASP A 54 11.56 35.22 -18.25
N ILE A 55 12.17 34.21 -17.62
CA ILE A 55 11.73 33.69 -16.33
C ILE A 55 12.62 34.26 -15.23
N ASN A 56 12.06 35.20 -14.45
CA ASN A 56 12.70 35.65 -13.24
C ASN A 56 12.67 34.54 -12.19
N ILE A 57 13.75 34.43 -11.39
CA ILE A 57 13.89 33.44 -10.32
C ILE A 57 12.73 33.53 -9.31
N LEU A 58 12.20 34.72 -9.07
CA LEU A 58 11.05 34.94 -8.19
C LEU A 58 9.80 34.26 -8.73
N THR A 59 9.53 34.38 -10.03
CA THR A 59 8.37 33.73 -10.69
C THR A 59 8.47 32.23 -10.63
N LEU A 60 9.67 31.66 -10.84
CA LEU A 60 9.91 30.23 -10.73
C LEU A 60 9.68 29.73 -9.31
N THR A 61 10.17 30.48 -8.32
CA THR A 61 10.00 30.13 -6.91
C THR A 61 8.52 30.15 -6.49
N VAL A 62 7.79 31.19 -6.85
CA VAL A 62 6.35 31.28 -6.57
C VAL A 62 5.57 30.15 -7.21
N ALA A 63 5.85 29.83 -8.49
CA ALA A 63 5.21 28.72 -9.19
C ALA A 63 5.50 27.38 -8.51
N ALA A 64 6.74 27.14 -8.08
CA ALA A 64 7.12 25.93 -7.36
C ALA A 64 6.38 25.80 -6.01
N VAL A 65 6.26 26.89 -5.25
CA VAL A 65 5.52 26.91 -3.98
C VAL A 65 4.02 26.63 -4.19
N VAL A 66 3.40 27.25 -5.20
CA VAL A 66 2.00 27.01 -5.54
C VAL A 66 1.77 25.56 -5.96
N CYS A 67 2.63 25.02 -6.81
CA CYS A 67 2.56 23.63 -7.24
C CYS A 67 2.69 22.66 -6.05
N TYR A 68 3.65 22.91 -5.16
CA TYR A 68 3.82 22.13 -3.92
C TYR A 68 2.58 22.21 -3.03
N ALA A 69 1.99 23.40 -2.86
CA ALA A 69 0.79 23.57 -2.05
C ALA A 69 -0.40 22.77 -2.63
N VAL A 70 -0.63 22.86 -3.95
CA VAL A 70 -1.68 22.09 -4.64
C VAL A 70 -1.46 20.58 -4.48
N LEU A 71 -0.25 20.10 -4.75
CA LEU A 71 0.08 18.68 -4.57
C LEU A 71 -0.06 18.23 -3.12
N SER A 72 0.26 19.08 -2.15
CA SER A 72 0.09 18.79 -0.72
C SER A 72 -1.39 18.66 -0.34
N VAL A 73 -2.24 19.53 -0.87
CA VAL A 73 -3.70 19.45 -0.64
C VAL A 73 -4.27 18.16 -1.25
N ILE A 74 -3.92 17.87 -2.51
CA ILE A 74 -4.35 16.64 -3.19
C ILE A 74 -3.86 15.40 -2.42
N SER A 75 -2.59 15.37 -2.02
CA SER A 75 -2.00 14.26 -1.26
C SER A 75 -2.71 14.05 0.08
N ARG A 76 -3.07 15.15 0.78
CA ARG A 76 -3.84 15.05 2.03
C ARG A 76 -5.23 14.50 1.79
N ALA A 77 -5.93 14.95 0.75
CA ALA A 77 -7.27 14.48 0.40
C ALA A 77 -7.27 12.97 0.02
N VAL A 78 -6.24 12.51 -0.69
CA VAL A 78 -6.06 11.09 -1.03
C VAL A 78 -5.65 10.27 0.19
N ARG A 79 -4.75 10.78 1.03
CA ARG A 79 -4.26 10.09 2.23
C ARG A 79 -5.31 9.93 3.32
N ASN A 80 -6.31 10.81 3.37
CA ASN A 80 -7.44 10.68 4.31
C ASN A 80 -8.33 9.45 4.03
N ARG A 81 -8.10 8.75 2.92
CA ARG A 81 -8.76 7.48 2.61
C ARG A 81 -8.04 6.25 3.18
N THR A 82 -6.79 6.41 3.63
CA THR A 82 -6.04 5.34 4.27
C THR A 82 -6.01 5.62 5.76
N PRO A 83 -6.59 4.77 6.61
CA PRO A 83 -6.55 4.99 8.05
C PRO A 83 -5.09 5.08 8.50
N PRO A 84 -4.73 6.06 9.39
CA PRO A 84 -3.42 6.07 10.03
C PRO A 84 -3.25 4.75 10.78
N GLN A 85 -2.00 4.37 11.10
CA GLN A 85 -1.70 3.15 11.89
C GLN A 85 -2.74 2.97 13.01
N SER A 86 -3.83 2.29 12.70
CA SER A 86 -4.98 2.16 13.58
C SER A 86 -5.10 0.69 13.97
N VAL A 87 -5.34 0.48 15.24
CA VAL A 87 -5.69 -0.84 15.72
C VAL A 87 -7.17 -1.04 15.43
N CYS A 88 -7.48 -2.04 14.60
CA CYS A 88 -8.82 -2.41 14.19
C CYS A 88 -9.25 -3.69 14.88
N SER A 89 -10.54 -3.84 15.15
CA SER A 89 -11.09 -5.15 15.46
C SER A 89 -11.25 -5.95 14.18
N ILE A 90 -10.88 -7.22 14.21
CA ILE A 90 -11.03 -8.13 13.08
C ILE A 90 -11.72 -9.41 13.51
N ARG A 91 -12.45 -10.02 12.57
CA ARG A 91 -12.96 -11.38 12.67
C ARG A 91 -12.41 -12.19 11.52
N LEU A 92 -11.68 -13.26 11.82
CA LEU A 92 -11.17 -14.21 10.84
C LEU A 92 -12.08 -15.43 10.82
N THR A 93 -12.47 -15.89 9.65
CA THR A 93 -13.36 -17.05 9.48
C THR A 93 -12.72 -18.10 8.59
N LYS A 94 -12.80 -19.36 9.03
CA LYS A 94 -12.36 -20.53 8.28
C LYS A 94 -13.22 -21.75 8.64
N ASP A 95 -13.76 -22.45 7.62
CA ASP A 95 -14.55 -23.68 7.76
C ASP A 95 -15.66 -23.55 8.83
N GLY A 96 -16.38 -22.42 8.80
CA GLY A 96 -17.47 -22.13 9.74
C GLY A 96 -17.03 -21.76 11.16
N ARG A 97 -15.72 -21.74 11.46
CA ARG A 97 -15.17 -21.26 12.73
C ARG A 97 -14.71 -19.82 12.59
N SER A 98 -14.83 -19.05 13.65
CA SER A 98 -14.34 -17.67 13.66
C SER A 98 -13.59 -17.33 14.94
N VAL A 99 -12.62 -16.46 14.82
CA VAL A 99 -11.92 -15.82 15.95
C VAL A 99 -11.97 -14.31 15.79
N GLU A 100 -12.15 -13.62 16.91
CA GLU A 100 -12.17 -12.16 16.95
C GLU A 100 -10.99 -11.64 17.75
N GLY A 101 -10.42 -10.55 17.30
CA GLY A 101 -9.29 -9.92 17.99
C GLY A 101 -8.96 -8.57 17.39
N ARG A 102 -7.81 -8.05 17.82
CA ARG A 102 -7.33 -6.75 17.35
C ARG A 102 -6.17 -6.95 16.38
N ALA A 103 -6.20 -6.22 15.29
CA ALA A 103 -5.12 -6.17 14.32
C ALA A 103 -4.57 -4.76 14.18
N LEU A 104 -3.29 -4.65 13.99
CA LEU A 104 -2.65 -3.41 13.59
C LEU A 104 -2.72 -3.27 12.07
N PHE A 105 -3.23 -2.14 11.59
CA PHE A 105 -3.11 -1.78 10.19
C PHE A 105 -1.72 -1.21 9.92
N ASP A 106 -0.94 -1.94 9.17
CA ASP A 106 0.41 -1.55 8.76
C ASP A 106 0.41 -1.16 7.27
N THR A 107 0.55 0.14 7.00
CA THR A 107 0.58 0.68 5.63
C THR A 107 1.80 0.22 4.83
N GLY A 108 2.86 -0.22 5.51
CA GLY A 108 4.06 -0.80 4.89
C GLY A 108 3.89 -2.27 4.52
N ASN A 109 2.86 -2.94 5.06
CA ASN A 109 2.58 -4.34 4.76
C ASN A 109 1.80 -4.47 3.44
N SER A 110 2.48 -4.94 2.41
CA SER A 110 1.92 -5.22 1.08
C SER A 110 1.92 -6.72 0.75
N LEU A 111 1.87 -7.58 1.77
CA LEU A 111 1.95 -9.02 1.58
C LEU A 111 0.74 -9.58 0.86
N CYS A 112 1.03 -10.26 -0.26
CA CYS A 112 0.08 -11.07 -1.02
C CYS A 112 0.73 -12.41 -1.36
N ASP A 113 -0.07 -13.42 -1.57
CA ASP A 113 0.42 -14.66 -2.17
C ASP A 113 0.88 -14.40 -3.60
N SER A 114 2.13 -14.70 -3.89
CA SER A 114 2.76 -14.42 -5.20
C SER A 114 2.12 -15.16 -6.37
N PHE A 115 1.40 -16.27 -6.11
CA PHE A 115 0.78 -17.08 -7.14
C PHE A 115 -0.65 -16.67 -7.43
N SER A 116 -1.46 -16.45 -6.39
CA SER A 116 -2.87 -16.13 -6.54
C SER A 116 -3.19 -14.63 -6.43
N GLY A 117 -2.25 -13.81 -5.96
CA GLY A 117 -2.48 -12.40 -5.68
C GLY A 117 -3.37 -12.14 -4.46
N ARG A 118 -3.78 -13.19 -3.73
CA ARG A 118 -4.68 -13.05 -2.57
C ARG A 118 -4.00 -12.32 -1.44
N PRO A 119 -4.72 -11.43 -0.73
CA PRO A 119 -4.15 -10.70 0.40
C PRO A 119 -3.85 -11.63 1.57
N VAL A 120 -2.84 -11.24 2.36
CA VAL A 120 -2.35 -12.03 3.49
C VAL A 120 -2.57 -11.26 4.79
N VAL A 121 -3.17 -11.92 5.77
CA VAL A 121 -3.23 -11.47 7.16
C VAL A 121 -2.15 -12.20 7.94
N ILE A 122 -1.26 -11.48 8.65
CA ILE A 122 -0.30 -12.12 9.55
C ILE A 122 -0.95 -12.21 10.93
N ALA A 123 -0.95 -13.39 11.53
CA ALA A 123 -1.57 -13.61 12.83
C ALA A 123 -0.68 -14.44 13.75
N GLU A 124 -0.71 -14.12 15.03
CA GLU A 124 -0.06 -14.93 16.06
C GLU A 124 -0.72 -16.29 16.16
N ARG A 125 0.08 -17.36 16.23
CA ARG A 125 -0.39 -18.74 16.36
C ARG A 125 -1.45 -18.91 17.46
N ARG A 126 -1.20 -18.34 18.62
CA ARG A 126 -2.11 -18.43 19.78
C ARG A 126 -3.47 -17.80 19.51
N PHE A 127 -3.51 -16.72 18.75
CA PHE A 127 -4.75 -16.02 18.41
C PHE A 127 -5.63 -16.86 17.49
N ILE A 128 -5.02 -17.55 16.53
CA ILE A 128 -5.73 -18.30 15.51
C ILE A 128 -5.76 -19.81 15.75
N GLU A 129 -5.45 -20.26 16.97
CA GLU A 129 -5.33 -21.70 17.30
C GLU A 129 -6.59 -22.50 16.93
N ALA A 130 -7.78 -21.92 17.16
CA ALA A 130 -9.06 -22.54 16.77
C ALA A 130 -9.27 -22.69 15.27
N LEU A 131 -8.59 -21.87 14.45
CA LEU A 131 -8.66 -21.90 12.98
C LEU A 131 -7.55 -22.73 12.34
N LEU A 132 -6.52 -23.11 13.11
CA LEU A 132 -5.40 -23.88 12.58
C LEU A 132 -5.88 -25.23 12.02
N PRO A 133 -5.50 -25.57 10.79
CA PRO A 133 -5.66 -26.92 10.28
C PRO A 133 -5.03 -27.95 11.23
N PRO A 134 -5.59 -29.18 11.33
CA PRO A 134 -5.06 -30.21 12.21
C PRO A 134 -3.56 -30.46 12.03
N GLU A 135 -3.09 -30.38 10.79
CA GLU A 135 -1.71 -30.59 10.36
C GLU A 135 -0.74 -29.51 10.90
N MET A 136 -1.28 -28.36 11.26
CA MET A 136 -0.52 -27.22 11.83
C MET A 136 -0.58 -27.14 13.36
N ARG A 137 -1.34 -28.02 14.03
CA ARG A 137 -1.51 -27.95 15.50
C ARG A 137 -0.37 -28.59 16.28
N GLY A 138 0.44 -29.45 15.66
CA GLY A 138 1.58 -30.13 16.28
C GLY A 138 2.85 -29.28 16.33
N ASP A 139 3.86 -29.74 17.07
CA ASP A 139 5.20 -29.12 17.10
C ASP A 139 5.96 -29.23 15.80
N LYS A 140 5.57 -30.17 14.93
CA LYS A 140 6.12 -30.32 13.58
C LYS A 140 5.05 -30.00 12.55
N LEU A 141 5.35 -28.98 11.74
CA LEU A 141 4.56 -28.64 10.54
C LEU A 141 4.72 -29.77 9.52
N ASP A 142 3.68 -30.55 9.30
CA ASP A 142 3.63 -31.45 8.14
C ASP A 142 3.11 -30.68 6.93
N ILE A 143 4.05 -30.09 6.19
CA ILE A 143 3.78 -29.27 5.01
C ILE A 143 3.21 -30.10 3.87
N THR A 144 3.47 -31.41 3.84
CA THR A 144 3.12 -32.29 2.72
C THR A 144 1.63 -32.66 2.68
N ALA A 145 0.96 -32.58 3.82
CA ALA A 145 -0.47 -32.96 3.94
C ALA A 145 -1.43 -31.78 3.74
N LEU A 146 -0.92 -30.53 3.64
CA LEU A 146 -1.73 -29.30 3.61
C LEU A 146 -2.16 -28.90 2.20
N HIS A 147 -3.43 -29.13 1.86
CA HIS A 147 -4.01 -28.59 0.63
C HIS A 147 -4.11 -27.05 0.70
N GLY A 148 -3.51 -26.39 -0.30
CA GLY A 148 -3.53 -24.93 -0.40
C GLY A 148 -2.55 -24.18 0.49
N PHE A 149 -1.68 -24.88 1.22
CA PHE A 149 -0.60 -24.28 1.99
C PHE A 149 0.34 -23.44 1.11
N ARG A 150 0.85 -22.36 1.69
CA ARG A 150 1.84 -21.47 1.06
C ARG A 150 2.93 -21.10 2.06
N LEU A 151 4.11 -20.88 1.55
CA LEU A 151 5.16 -20.15 2.24
C LEU A 151 5.18 -18.74 1.67
N ILE A 152 4.79 -17.76 2.48
CA ILE A 152 4.74 -16.37 2.08
C ILE A 152 6.08 -15.72 2.42
N PRO A 153 6.90 -15.35 1.42
CA PRO A 153 8.16 -14.67 1.67
C PRO A 153 7.90 -13.25 2.16
N TYR A 154 8.68 -12.82 3.14
CA TYR A 154 8.64 -11.45 3.64
C TYR A 154 10.05 -10.90 3.79
N THR A 155 10.16 -9.57 3.68
CA THR A 155 11.39 -8.84 3.95
C THR A 155 11.06 -7.67 4.87
N THR A 156 11.83 -7.55 5.94
CA THR A 156 11.74 -6.46 6.91
C THR A 156 13.11 -5.82 7.11
N VAL A 157 13.17 -4.71 7.82
CA VAL A 157 14.45 -4.08 8.20
C VAL A 157 15.35 -5.03 9.01
N GLY A 158 14.75 -5.97 9.75
CA GLY A 158 15.46 -6.95 10.57
C GLY A 158 15.86 -8.23 9.84
N GLY A 159 15.52 -8.40 8.56
CA GLY A 159 15.85 -9.59 7.78
C GLY A 159 14.73 -10.07 6.87
N ALA A 160 15.02 -11.12 6.12
CA ALA A 160 14.08 -11.80 5.25
C ALA A 160 13.73 -13.19 5.80
N GLY A 161 12.54 -13.69 5.46
CA GLY A 161 12.09 -15.01 5.89
C GLY A 161 10.86 -15.45 5.10
N ALA A 162 10.27 -16.57 5.52
CA ALA A 162 9.01 -17.03 5.00
C ALA A 162 8.07 -17.44 6.13
N LEU A 163 6.81 -17.09 6.02
CA LEU A 163 5.76 -17.45 6.96
C LEU A 163 4.90 -18.57 6.37
N PRO A 164 4.62 -19.63 7.13
CA PRO A 164 3.64 -20.62 6.74
C PRO A 164 2.25 -19.99 6.72
N ALA A 165 1.50 -20.22 5.66
CA ALA A 165 0.17 -19.67 5.47
C ALA A 165 -0.82 -20.71 4.98
N PHE A 166 -2.06 -20.59 5.41
CA PHE A 166 -3.17 -21.45 4.97
C PHE A 166 -4.33 -20.59 4.47
N PRO A 167 -5.17 -21.10 3.56
CA PRO A 167 -6.32 -20.39 3.04
C PRO A 167 -7.39 -20.25 4.12
N ALA A 168 -8.05 -19.11 4.15
CA ALA A 168 -9.20 -18.83 5.00
C ALA A 168 -10.33 -18.20 4.17
N ASP A 169 -11.56 -18.34 4.67
CA ASP A 169 -12.75 -17.93 3.94
C ASP A 169 -12.84 -16.42 3.84
N SER A 170 -12.70 -15.73 4.98
CA SER A 170 -12.82 -14.26 5.00
C SER A 170 -12.16 -13.61 6.22
N VAL A 171 -11.89 -12.33 6.07
CA VAL A 171 -11.62 -11.40 7.16
C VAL A 171 -12.66 -10.28 7.13
N GLU A 172 -13.28 -10.01 8.27
CA GLU A 172 -14.09 -8.83 8.51
C GLU A 172 -13.26 -7.84 9.34
N ILE A 173 -13.17 -6.61 8.85
CA ILE A 173 -12.36 -5.56 9.46
C ILE A 173 -13.30 -4.46 9.93
N PHE A 174 -13.27 -4.17 11.22
CA PHE A 174 -14.11 -3.15 11.86
C PHE A 174 -13.25 -1.92 12.17
N CYS A 175 -12.98 -1.14 11.12
CA CYS A 175 -12.23 0.11 11.16
C CYS A 175 -13.03 1.16 10.38
N GLY A 176 -13.84 1.95 11.05
CA GLY A 176 -14.76 2.88 10.39
C GLY A 176 -15.93 2.16 9.69
N GLU A 177 -16.03 2.29 8.37
CA GLU A 177 -16.97 1.49 7.57
C GLU A 177 -16.46 0.05 7.55
N GLY A 178 -17.21 -0.89 8.15
CA GLY A 178 -16.84 -2.30 8.19
C GLY A 178 -16.59 -2.87 6.79
N ARG A 179 -15.50 -3.64 6.64
CA ARG A 179 -15.15 -4.25 5.35
C ARG A 179 -14.98 -5.75 5.51
N ARG A 180 -15.51 -6.53 4.57
CA ARG A 180 -15.30 -7.96 4.45
C ARG A 180 -14.50 -8.25 3.19
N VAL A 181 -13.44 -9.05 3.35
CA VAL A 181 -12.61 -9.55 2.25
C VAL A 181 -12.64 -11.07 2.29
N GLU A 182 -12.93 -11.68 1.15
CA GLU A 182 -13.03 -13.13 1.00
C GLU A 182 -11.78 -13.70 0.32
N ASN A 183 -11.58 -15.02 0.47
CA ASN A 183 -10.48 -15.74 -0.17
C ASN A 183 -9.09 -15.18 0.19
N ILE A 184 -8.80 -15.09 1.47
CA ILE A 184 -7.53 -14.61 2.01
C ILE A 184 -6.60 -15.75 2.40
N TYR A 185 -5.35 -15.41 2.69
CA TYR A 185 -4.41 -16.27 3.39
C TYR A 185 -4.16 -15.75 4.81
N ILE A 186 -4.04 -16.67 5.77
CA ILE A 186 -3.58 -16.37 7.13
C ILE A 186 -2.16 -16.92 7.25
N ALA A 187 -1.19 -16.03 7.38
CA ALA A 187 0.20 -16.35 7.65
C ALA A 187 0.44 -16.41 9.16
N VAL A 188 1.01 -17.52 9.60
CA VAL A 188 1.20 -17.82 11.03
C VAL A 188 2.56 -17.36 11.48
N THR A 189 2.61 -16.57 12.55
CA THR A 189 3.86 -16.24 13.23
C THR A 189 3.90 -16.82 14.64
N GLU A 190 5.04 -17.43 15.01
CA GLU A 190 5.33 -17.88 16.37
C GLU A 190 5.78 -16.72 17.27
N LYS A 191 6.31 -15.66 16.66
CA LYS A 191 6.76 -14.48 17.38
C LYS A 191 5.56 -13.61 17.75
N ARG A 192 5.58 -13.07 18.96
CA ARG A 192 4.61 -12.06 19.35
C ARG A 192 4.75 -10.83 18.46
N ILE A 193 3.63 -10.37 17.95
CA ILE A 193 3.55 -9.12 17.20
C ILE A 193 3.53 -8.01 18.25
N VAL A 194 4.71 -7.51 18.56
CA VAL A 194 5.04 -6.34 19.42
C VAL A 194 3.98 -5.84 20.45
N HIS A 195 4.46 -5.23 21.53
CA HIS A 195 3.80 -4.73 22.73
C HIS A 195 2.65 -3.71 22.52
N GLY A 196 1.53 -4.10 21.88
CA GLY A 196 0.44 -3.16 21.55
C GLY A 196 -0.99 -3.68 21.78
N GLY A 197 -1.15 -4.91 22.31
CA GLY A 197 -2.48 -5.47 22.55
C GLY A 197 -3.25 -5.83 21.26
N TYR A 198 -2.54 -6.14 20.19
CA TYR A 198 -3.06 -6.71 18.97
C TYR A 198 -2.33 -8.02 18.65
N SER A 199 -3.02 -8.93 18.01
CA SER A 199 -2.56 -10.30 17.72
C SER A 199 -2.46 -10.58 16.22
N ALA A 200 -2.72 -9.59 15.38
CA ALA A 200 -2.63 -9.72 13.94
C ALA A 200 -2.12 -8.42 13.29
N LEU A 201 -1.58 -8.55 12.07
CA LEU A 201 -1.23 -7.45 11.18
C LEU A 201 -2.05 -7.56 9.89
N ILE A 202 -2.61 -6.45 9.46
CA ILE A 202 -3.33 -6.32 8.20
C ILE A 202 -2.66 -5.25 7.34
N GLY A 203 -2.62 -5.46 6.04
CA GLY A 203 -1.92 -4.61 5.10
C GLY A 203 -2.84 -3.89 4.12
N ALA A 204 -2.25 -2.99 3.32
CA ALA A 204 -2.93 -2.24 2.28
C ALA A 204 -3.74 -3.10 1.27
N PRO A 205 -3.29 -4.31 0.86
CA PRO A 205 -4.04 -5.15 -0.09
C PRO A 205 -5.44 -5.57 0.37
N LEU A 206 -5.72 -5.51 1.67
CA LEU A 206 -7.06 -5.79 2.20
C LEU A 206 -8.03 -4.60 2.03
N PHE A 207 -7.53 -3.44 1.60
CA PHE A 207 -8.29 -2.21 1.43
C PHE A 207 -8.39 -1.75 -0.04
N GLU A 208 -7.69 -2.44 -0.96
CA GLU A 208 -7.79 -2.27 -2.41
C GLU A 208 -8.95 -3.11 -2.97
#